data_e05fff8b9e5108d5799ab9c9f2fe6a97
#
_entry.id   e05fff8b9e5108d5799ab9c9f2fe6a97
#
_cell.length_a   1.000
_cell.length_b   1.000
_cell.length_c   1.000
_cell.angle_alpha   90.00
_cell.angle_beta   90.00
_cell.angle_gamma   90.00
#
_symmetry.space_group_name_H-M   'P 1'
#
loop_
_entity.id
_entity.type
_entity.pdbx_description
1 polymer ?
#
loop_
_entity_poly.entity_id
_entity_poly.type
_entity_poly.pdbx_seq_one_letter_code
_entity_poly.pdbx_strand_id
1 'polypeptide(L)'
;AAVFFIVAASSVYLSTIGKDAEENLIQQYIPTAEIRTLTLPDGTQVQLNSQSTLLYPQNFTGKNRSVFLIGEANFKVKPDKKHPFIVKSNDFQVTALGTEFNISAYPENPVLAATLISGSVLVEYNDLKSQVILKPNEQLAYNKNTHYHSLDHPDMKEVTAWQRGELVFREMSVKDIITILERKYPYTFEYQLKTLKDDRYSFRFKDQAPLSEVMDVIVNVVGQMDYKIQGDRCYLIPK
;
A
#
# COMPACT_ATOMS: atom_id res chain seq x y z
N ALA A 1 47.29 -32.78 18.57
CA ALA A 1 46.31 -33.19 17.55
C ALA A 1 44.88 -32.69 17.87
N ALA A 2 44.41 -32.81 19.14
CA ALA A 2 43.05 -32.38 19.56
C ALA A 2 42.77 -30.91 19.38
N VAL A 3 43.74 -30.01 19.66
CA VAL A 3 43.56 -28.53 19.53
C VAL A 3 43.39 -28.09 18.06
N PHE A 4 44.05 -28.76 17.11
CA PHE A 4 43.89 -28.47 15.69
C PHE A 4 42.51 -28.84 15.18
N PHE A 5 41.90 -29.91 15.68
CA PHE A 5 40.53 -30.31 15.31
C PHE A 5 39.47 -29.35 15.82
N ILE A 6 39.66 -28.81 17.05
CA ILE A 6 38.72 -27.85 17.64
C ILE A 6 38.77 -26.51 16.89
N VAL A 7 39.96 -26.03 16.50
CA VAL A 7 40.12 -24.81 15.73
C VAL A 7 39.57 -24.96 14.30
N ALA A 8 39.78 -26.08 13.64
CA ALA A 8 39.21 -26.36 12.33
C ALA A 8 37.69 -26.51 12.37
N ALA A 9 37.14 -27.21 13.37
CA ALA A 9 35.69 -27.34 13.56
C ALA A 9 35.01 -26.00 13.90
N SER A 10 35.64 -25.16 14.74
CA SER A 10 35.11 -23.81 15.03
C SER A 10 35.21 -22.88 13.83
N SER A 11 36.24 -22.97 12.99
CA SER A 11 36.39 -22.19 11.77
C SER A 11 35.33 -22.58 10.72
N VAL A 12 35.03 -23.87 10.55
CA VAL A 12 33.98 -24.37 9.66
C VAL A 12 32.60 -23.98 10.23
N TYR A 13 32.40 -24.07 11.56
CA TYR A 13 31.14 -23.67 12.21
C TYR A 13 30.88 -22.16 12.07
N LEU A 14 31.91 -21.32 12.29
CA LEU A 14 31.81 -19.86 12.09
C LEU A 14 31.60 -19.49 10.61
N SER A 15 32.17 -20.23 9.65
CA SER A 15 31.95 -20.00 8.23
C SER A 15 30.56 -20.45 7.73
N THR A 16 29.86 -21.30 8.47
CA THR A 16 28.47 -21.70 8.19
C THR A 16 27.43 -20.81 8.85
N ILE A 17 27.76 -20.13 9.97
CA ILE A 17 26.87 -19.17 10.63
C ILE A 17 26.85 -17.80 9.92
N GLY A 18 27.86 -17.46 9.12
CA GLY A 18 28.03 -16.15 8.47
C GLY A 18 27.56 -16.04 7.03
N LYS A 19 26.85 -17.04 6.49
CA LYS A 19 26.18 -16.93 5.20
C LYS A 19 24.68 -16.67 5.38
N ASP A 20 24.34 -15.56 6.00
CA ASP A 20 23.15 -14.83 5.55
C ASP A 20 23.48 -14.43 4.09
N ALA A 21 22.96 -15.22 3.13
CA ALA A 21 23.09 -14.86 1.73
C ALA A 21 22.56 -13.43 1.63
N GLU A 22 23.39 -12.48 1.15
CA GLU A 22 22.89 -11.17 0.76
C GLU A 22 21.72 -11.43 -0.18
N GLU A 23 20.51 -11.34 0.34
CA GLU A 23 19.32 -11.46 -0.49
C GLU A 23 19.35 -10.28 -1.43
N ASN A 24 19.69 -10.55 -2.72
CA ASN A 24 19.60 -9.54 -3.77
C ASN A 24 18.13 -9.11 -3.87
N LEU A 25 17.80 -8.00 -3.23
CA LEU A 25 16.46 -7.42 -3.26
C LEU A 25 16.25 -6.70 -4.59
N ILE A 26 15.12 -6.98 -5.21
CA ILE A 26 14.61 -6.25 -6.37
C ILE A 26 13.69 -5.16 -5.84
N GLN A 27 13.94 -3.92 -6.26
CA GLN A 27 13.05 -2.79 -6.00
C GLN A 27 12.23 -2.48 -7.25
N GLN A 28 10.92 -2.52 -7.11
CA GLN A 28 9.98 -2.08 -8.14
C GLN A 28 9.25 -0.84 -7.65
N TYR A 29 9.58 0.31 -8.24
CA TYR A 29 8.86 1.58 -8.04
C TYR A 29 7.87 1.83 -9.18
N ILE A 30 6.69 2.34 -8.83
CA ILE A 30 5.65 2.73 -9.79
C ILE A 30 5.53 4.26 -9.79
N PRO A 31 5.76 4.92 -10.92
CA PRO A 31 5.61 6.38 -11.04
C PRO A 31 4.18 6.87 -10.79
N THR A 32 4.04 8.19 -10.66
CA THR A 32 2.74 8.88 -10.66
C THR A 32 1.94 8.53 -11.92
N ALA A 33 0.63 8.41 -11.79
CA ALA A 33 -0.32 8.09 -12.86
C ALA A 33 -0.16 6.71 -13.51
N GLU A 34 0.68 5.83 -12.97
CA GLU A 34 0.86 4.47 -13.48
C GLU A 34 0.28 3.42 -12.51
N ILE A 35 -0.19 2.33 -13.09
CA ILE A 35 -0.53 1.08 -12.38
C ILE A 35 0.22 -0.04 -13.08
N ARG A 36 0.82 -0.94 -12.33
CA ARG A 36 1.61 -2.03 -12.91
C ARG A 36 1.32 -3.37 -12.27
N THR A 37 1.16 -4.40 -13.10
CA THR A 37 1.06 -5.79 -12.63
C THR A 37 2.39 -6.50 -12.85
N LEU A 38 2.84 -7.23 -11.83
CA LEU A 38 4.02 -8.11 -11.90
C LEU A 38 3.68 -9.49 -11.37
N THR A 39 4.49 -10.45 -11.81
CA THR A 39 4.48 -11.81 -11.26
C THR A 39 5.78 -12.02 -10.50
N LEU A 40 5.66 -12.34 -9.21
CA LEU A 40 6.81 -12.63 -8.34
C LEU A 40 7.41 -14.02 -8.65
N PRO A 41 8.64 -14.30 -8.16
CA PRO A 41 9.33 -15.57 -8.42
C PRO A 41 8.56 -16.84 -8.02
N ASP A 42 7.69 -16.74 -7.01
CA ASP A 42 6.82 -17.84 -6.56
C ASP A 42 5.56 -18.02 -7.43
N GLY A 43 5.29 -17.10 -8.35
CA GLY A 43 4.09 -17.04 -9.18
C GLY A 43 2.93 -16.25 -8.56
N THR A 44 3.14 -15.57 -7.42
CA THR A 44 2.18 -14.59 -6.87
C THR A 44 2.04 -13.41 -7.82
N GLN A 45 0.80 -13.00 -8.12
CA GLN A 45 0.52 -11.81 -8.90
C GLN A 45 0.32 -10.61 -7.98
N VAL A 46 0.97 -9.49 -8.32
CA VAL A 46 0.87 -8.25 -7.57
C VAL A 46 0.52 -7.12 -8.53
N GLN A 47 -0.56 -6.42 -8.26
CA GLN A 47 -0.88 -5.17 -8.95
C GLN A 47 -0.54 -4.01 -8.01
N LEU A 48 0.34 -3.12 -8.47
CA LEU A 48 0.84 -1.98 -7.71
C LEU A 48 0.18 -0.70 -8.21
N ASN A 49 -0.31 0.11 -7.28
CA ASN A 49 -0.86 1.43 -7.57
C ASN A 49 0.24 2.49 -7.72
N SER A 50 -0.12 3.66 -8.20
CA SER A 50 0.77 4.82 -8.39
C SER A 50 1.56 5.16 -7.13
N GLN A 51 2.81 5.59 -7.29
CA GLN A 51 3.74 5.97 -6.22
C GLN A 51 3.98 4.86 -5.18
N SER A 52 3.80 3.60 -5.56
CA SER A 52 4.07 2.46 -4.70
C SER A 52 5.44 1.86 -4.99
N THR A 53 6.05 1.33 -3.94
CA THR A 53 7.32 0.59 -4.03
C THR A 53 7.14 -0.79 -3.42
N LEU A 54 7.54 -1.82 -4.17
CA LEU A 54 7.64 -3.19 -3.68
C LEU A 54 9.10 -3.63 -3.67
N LEU A 55 9.58 -4.11 -2.51
CA LEU A 55 10.89 -4.75 -2.36
C LEU A 55 10.65 -6.25 -2.16
N TYR A 56 11.32 -7.07 -2.95
CA TYR A 56 11.20 -8.52 -2.86
C TYR A 56 12.51 -9.21 -3.28
N PRO A 57 12.83 -10.41 -2.75
CA PRO A 57 14.04 -11.12 -3.12
C PRO A 57 13.94 -11.69 -4.53
N GLN A 58 15.08 -11.83 -5.19
CA GLN A 58 15.17 -12.48 -6.52
C GLN A 58 14.63 -13.91 -6.51
N ASN A 59 14.74 -14.62 -5.38
CA ASN A 59 14.16 -15.93 -5.14
C ASN A 59 13.74 -16.07 -3.68
N PHE A 60 12.62 -16.73 -3.41
CA PHE A 60 12.19 -17.05 -2.06
C PHE A 60 12.86 -18.35 -1.59
N THR A 61 13.99 -18.25 -0.91
CA THR A 61 14.79 -19.40 -0.44
C THR A 61 14.59 -19.73 1.04
N GLY A 62 13.90 -18.84 1.77
CA GLY A 62 13.67 -18.96 3.20
C GLY A 62 12.42 -19.78 3.58
N LYS A 63 12.14 -19.83 4.89
CA LYS A 63 10.93 -20.46 5.44
C LYS A 63 9.65 -19.68 5.07
N ASN A 64 9.78 -18.42 4.70
CA ASN A 64 8.70 -17.51 4.36
C ASN A 64 8.99 -16.83 3.03
N ARG A 65 7.93 -16.38 2.35
CA ARG A 65 7.98 -15.53 1.15
C ARG A 65 7.70 -14.09 1.58
N SER A 66 8.75 -13.36 1.98
CA SER A 66 8.59 -12.00 2.54
C SER A 66 8.84 -10.93 1.48
N VAL A 67 7.98 -9.92 1.45
CA VAL A 67 8.11 -8.72 0.63
C VAL A 67 7.86 -7.48 1.51
N PHE A 68 8.35 -6.31 1.09
CA PHE A 68 8.10 -5.04 1.77
C PHE A 68 7.38 -4.09 0.83
N LEU A 69 6.24 -3.52 1.30
CA LEU A 69 5.41 -2.60 0.54
C LEU A 69 5.43 -1.20 1.17
N ILE A 70 5.64 -0.19 0.33
CA ILE A 70 5.33 1.21 0.58
C ILE A 70 4.29 1.61 -0.44
N GLY A 71 3.13 2.12 -0.02
CA GLY A 71 2.05 2.49 -0.93
C GLY A 71 0.90 1.48 -0.96
N GLU A 72 0.32 1.23 -2.13
CA GLU A 72 -0.85 0.38 -2.28
C GLU A 72 -0.65 -0.73 -3.30
N ALA A 73 -1.07 -1.94 -2.93
CA ALA A 73 -1.03 -3.09 -3.81
C ALA A 73 -2.15 -4.10 -3.54
N ASN A 74 -2.59 -4.75 -4.61
CA ASN A 74 -3.40 -5.95 -4.53
C ASN A 74 -2.50 -7.17 -4.77
N PHE A 75 -2.61 -8.15 -3.88
CA PHE A 75 -1.86 -9.40 -3.91
C PHE A 75 -2.80 -10.57 -4.19
N LYS A 76 -2.54 -11.30 -5.25
CA LYS A 76 -3.15 -12.60 -5.52
C LYS A 76 -2.10 -13.68 -5.27
N VAL A 77 -2.04 -14.12 -4.01
CA VAL A 77 -0.97 -14.99 -3.51
C VAL A 77 -1.14 -16.41 -4.02
N LYS A 78 -0.08 -16.97 -4.60
CA LYS A 78 -0.04 -18.39 -4.98
C LYS A 78 -0.13 -19.28 -3.74
N PRO A 79 -1.07 -20.24 -3.70
CA PRO A 79 -1.26 -21.12 -2.54
C PRO A 79 0.01 -21.93 -2.20
N ASP A 80 0.51 -21.75 -0.97
CA ASP A 80 1.56 -22.57 -0.37
C ASP A 80 1.45 -22.49 1.17
N LYS A 81 0.99 -23.56 1.79
CA LYS A 81 0.79 -23.64 3.25
C LYS A 81 2.11 -23.87 4.01
N LYS A 82 3.17 -24.32 3.33
CA LYS A 82 4.46 -24.60 3.97
C LYS A 82 5.34 -23.36 4.07
N HIS A 83 5.19 -22.42 3.13
CA HIS A 83 5.94 -21.17 3.07
C HIS A 83 4.98 -19.99 3.06
N PRO A 84 4.57 -19.44 4.23
CA PRO A 84 3.69 -18.29 4.31
C PRO A 84 4.21 -17.11 3.49
N PHE A 85 3.28 -16.38 2.84
CA PHE A 85 3.58 -15.14 2.15
C PHE A 85 3.35 -13.99 3.12
N ILE A 86 4.36 -13.14 3.31
CA ILE A 86 4.35 -12.07 4.30
C ILE A 86 4.58 -10.75 3.59
N VAL A 87 3.59 -9.85 3.65
CA VAL A 87 3.75 -8.46 3.23
C VAL A 87 4.03 -7.62 4.47
N LYS A 88 5.20 -7.01 4.51
CA LYS A 88 5.61 -6.07 5.56
C LYS A 88 5.43 -4.65 5.06
N SER A 89 4.95 -3.79 5.92
CA SER A 89 4.99 -2.34 5.80
C SER A 89 5.30 -1.80 7.20
N ASN A 90 5.80 -0.61 7.41
CA ASN A 90 6.33 -0.12 8.69
C ASN A 90 5.70 -0.80 9.94
N ASP A 91 4.51 -0.33 10.36
CA ASP A 91 3.83 -0.81 11.59
C ASP A 91 2.78 -1.91 11.31
N PHE A 92 2.85 -2.54 10.14
CA PHE A 92 1.79 -3.37 9.60
C PHE A 92 2.36 -4.60 8.87
N GLN A 93 1.83 -5.78 9.18
CA GLN A 93 2.24 -7.01 8.53
C GLN A 93 1.01 -7.85 8.18
N VAL A 94 0.98 -8.40 6.97
CA VAL A 94 -0.09 -9.30 6.51
C VAL A 94 0.52 -10.63 6.13
N THR A 95 0.04 -11.71 6.77
CA THR A 95 0.47 -13.09 6.50
C THR A 95 -0.64 -13.86 5.79
N ALA A 96 -0.30 -14.46 4.64
CA ALA A 96 -1.22 -15.15 3.73
C ALA A 96 -0.69 -16.55 3.33
N LEU A 97 -1.59 -17.51 3.08
CA LEU A 97 -1.25 -18.87 2.64
C LEU A 97 -1.74 -19.19 1.22
N GLY A 98 -2.45 -18.25 0.57
CA GLY A 98 -3.05 -18.44 -0.75
C GLY A 98 -4.39 -17.70 -0.83
N THR A 99 -4.33 -16.37 -0.83
CA THR A 99 -5.45 -15.45 -0.64
C THR A 99 -5.34 -14.29 -1.60
N GLU A 100 -6.44 -13.60 -1.84
CA GLU A 100 -6.45 -12.32 -2.53
C GLU A 100 -6.82 -11.19 -1.56
N PHE A 101 -5.97 -10.16 -1.44
CA PHE A 101 -6.16 -9.05 -0.54
C PHE A 101 -5.50 -7.76 -1.06
N ASN A 102 -6.03 -6.62 -0.63
CA ASN A 102 -5.48 -5.29 -0.89
C ASN A 102 -4.84 -4.72 0.38
N ILE A 103 -3.70 -4.07 0.24
CA ILE A 103 -3.07 -3.28 1.30
C ILE A 103 -2.92 -1.86 0.78
N SER A 104 -3.36 -0.87 1.59
CA SER A 104 -3.06 0.55 1.40
C SER A 104 -2.25 1.05 2.60
N ALA A 105 -0.97 1.34 2.37
CA ALA A 105 0.02 1.72 3.39
C ALA A 105 0.94 2.84 2.90
N TYR A 106 0.36 3.92 2.39
CA TYR A 106 1.10 5.11 2.02
C TYR A 106 1.62 5.84 3.26
N PRO A 107 2.91 6.27 3.28
CA PRO A 107 3.50 6.93 4.44
C PRO A 107 2.79 8.22 4.87
N GLU A 108 2.28 8.99 3.90
CA GLU A 108 1.57 10.24 4.14
C GLU A 108 0.14 10.05 4.66
N ASN A 109 -0.47 8.89 4.42
CA ASN A 109 -1.80 8.59 4.92
C ASN A 109 -1.75 8.26 6.43
N PRO A 110 -2.62 8.83 7.25
CA PRO A 110 -2.70 8.48 8.66
C PRO A 110 -3.27 7.08 8.90
N VAL A 111 -4.06 6.56 7.96
CA VAL A 111 -4.72 5.26 8.06
C VAL A 111 -4.05 4.26 7.12
N LEU A 112 -3.65 3.13 7.69
CA LEU A 112 -3.24 1.92 6.97
C LEU A 112 -4.45 1.00 6.88
N ALA A 113 -4.62 0.31 5.75
CA ALA A 113 -5.74 -0.61 5.57
C ALA A 113 -5.30 -1.92 4.94
N ALA A 114 -5.84 -3.04 5.46
CA ALA A 114 -5.79 -4.35 4.80
C ALA A 114 -7.21 -4.84 4.57
N THR A 115 -7.55 -5.18 3.34
CA THR A 115 -8.88 -5.66 2.95
C THR A 115 -8.77 -7.03 2.33
N LEU A 116 -9.50 -8.00 2.87
CA LEU A 116 -9.50 -9.35 2.35
C LEU A 116 -10.59 -9.54 1.30
N ILE A 117 -10.18 -9.98 0.11
CA ILE A 117 -11.08 -10.26 -1.02
C ILE A 117 -11.49 -11.74 -1.00
N SER A 118 -10.53 -12.66 -0.84
CA SER A 118 -10.81 -14.09 -0.77
C SER A 118 -9.80 -14.85 0.09
N GLY A 119 -10.24 -15.90 0.79
CA GLY A 119 -9.42 -16.75 1.64
C GLY A 119 -9.41 -16.31 3.11
N SER A 120 -8.23 -16.22 3.74
CA SER A 120 -8.02 -15.77 5.13
C SER A 120 -6.61 -15.20 5.28
N VAL A 121 -6.46 -14.07 5.96
CA VAL A 121 -5.16 -13.46 6.28
C VAL A 121 -5.07 -13.12 7.75
N LEU A 122 -3.88 -13.26 8.32
CA LEU A 122 -3.53 -12.70 9.61
C LEU A 122 -2.94 -11.32 9.39
N VAL A 123 -3.51 -10.31 10.05
CA VAL A 123 -3.00 -8.93 10.04
C VAL A 123 -2.46 -8.60 11.42
N GLU A 124 -1.19 -8.20 11.48
CA GLU A 124 -0.49 -7.71 12.65
C GLU A 124 -0.26 -6.21 12.51
N TYR A 125 -0.54 -5.43 13.55
CA TYR A 125 -0.49 -3.96 13.54
C TYR A 125 -0.09 -3.40 14.90
N ASN A 126 0.05 -2.09 15.03
CA ASN A 126 0.49 -1.42 16.25
C ASN A 126 1.85 -1.95 16.74
N ASP A 127 2.90 -1.82 15.92
CA ASP A 127 4.23 -2.41 16.14
C ASP A 127 4.16 -3.93 16.38
N LEU A 128 3.28 -4.63 15.67
CA LEU A 128 3.04 -6.07 15.79
C LEU A 128 2.56 -6.55 17.18
N LYS A 129 2.04 -5.63 18.00
CA LYS A 129 1.50 -5.94 19.34
C LYS A 129 0.05 -6.39 19.32
N SER A 130 -0.66 -6.11 18.21
CA SER A 130 -2.06 -6.46 18.00
C SER A 130 -2.20 -7.29 16.73
N GLN A 131 -3.19 -8.17 16.71
CA GLN A 131 -3.43 -9.03 15.53
C GLN A 131 -4.91 -9.31 15.33
N VAL A 132 -5.30 -9.53 14.09
CA VAL A 132 -6.66 -9.95 13.70
C VAL A 132 -6.60 -10.89 12.49
N ILE A 133 -7.50 -11.87 12.45
CA ILE A 133 -7.70 -12.71 11.27
C ILE A 133 -8.90 -12.15 10.52
N LEU A 134 -8.68 -11.71 9.27
CA LEU A 134 -9.75 -11.22 8.40
C LEU A 134 -10.44 -12.37 7.67
N LYS A 135 -11.73 -12.22 7.50
CA LYS A 135 -12.60 -13.01 6.62
C LYS A 135 -12.87 -12.26 5.32
N PRO A 136 -13.33 -12.93 4.25
CA PRO A 136 -13.67 -12.26 3.01
C PRO A 136 -14.65 -11.09 3.21
N ASN A 137 -14.37 -9.97 2.53
CA ASN A 137 -15.06 -8.69 2.62
C ASN A 137 -14.88 -7.93 3.95
N GLU A 138 -13.93 -8.35 4.80
CA GLU A 138 -13.54 -7.58 5.98
C GLU A 138 -12.30 -6.73 5.67
N GLN A 139 -12.24 -5.56 6.30
CA GLN A 139 -11.13 -4.61 6.26
C GLN A 139 -10.73 -4.24 7.68
N LEU A 140 -9.45 -4.38 8.00
CA LEU A 140 -8.85 -3.67 9.12
C LEU A 140 -8.36 -2.31 8.63
N ALA A 141 -8.87 -1.23 9.26
CA ALA A 141 -8.33 0.12 9.14
C ALA A 141 -7.64 0.49 10.46
N TYR A 142 -6.36 0.88 10.39
CA TYR A 142 -5.54 1.24 11.55
C TYR A 142 -4.96 2.65 11.38
N ASN A 143 -5.29 3.55 12.29
CA ASN A 143 -4.74 4.90 12.34
C ASN A 143 -3.46 4.92 13.16
N LYS A 144 -2.31 5.10 12.49
CA LYS A 144 -0.98 5.08 13.10
C LYS A 144 -0.71 6.23 14.08
N ASN A 145 -1.44 7.35 13.98
CA ASN A 145 -1.26 8.52 14.84
C ASN A 145 -2.05 8.41 16.15
N THR A 146 -3.26 7.84 16.08
CA THR A 146 -4.16 7.71 17.25
C THR A 146 -4.19 6.30 17.82
N HIS A 147 -3.56 5.32 17.13
CA HIS A 147 -3.62 3.89 17.44
C HIS A 147 -5.04 3.31 17.44
N TYR A 148 -6.02 4.08 16.94
CA TYR A 148 -7.39 3.59 16.76
C TYR A 148 -7.46 2.62 15.58
N HIS A 149 -8.24 1.57 15.76
CA HIS A 149 -8.51 0.62 14.67
C HIS A 149 -10.01 0.32 14.58
N SER A 150 -10.45 -0.03 13.37
CA SER A 150 -11.79 -0.53 13.10
C SER A 150 -11.74 -1.77 12.23
N LEU A 151 -12.74 -2.62 12.39
CA LEU A 151 -13.00 -3.75 11.50
C LEU A 151 -14.30 -3.47 10.75
N ASP A 152 -14.18 -3.23 9.46
CA ASP A 152 -15.26 -2.75 8.61
C ASP A 152 -15.56 -3.73 7.46
N HIS A 153 -16.69 -3.53 6.78
CA HIS A 153 -17.10 -4.29 5.60
C HIS A 153 -17.32 -3.32 4.42
N PRO A 154 -16.25 -2.86 3.78
CA PRO A 154 -16.34 -1.91 2.68
C PRO A 154 -16.93 -2.56 1.41
N ASP A 155 -17.45 -1.74 0.49
CA ASP A 155 -17.78 -2.21 -0.85
C ASP A 155 -16.49 -2.62 -1.61
N MET A 156 -16.35 -3.90 -1.93
CA MET A 156 -15.19 -4.44 -2.64
C MET A 156 -14.97 -3.78 -4.00
N LYS A 157 -16.04 -3.29 -4.66
CA LYS A 157 -15.91 -2.54 -5.90
C LYS A 157 -15.21 -1.19 -5.69
N GLU A 158 -15.39 -0.57 -4.53
CA GLU A 158 -14.68 0.67 -4.17
C GLU A 158 -13.24 0.40 -3.78
N VAL A 159 -12.98 -0.62 -2.97
CA VAL A 159 -11.61 -1.02 -2.59
C VAL A 159 -10.75 -1.31 -3.83
N THR A 160 -11.33 -1.94 -4.84
CA THR A 160 -10.63 -2.30 -6.08
C THR A 160 -10.82 -1.29 -7.22
N ALA A 161 -11.44 -0.14 -6.97
CA ALA A 161 -11.72 0.88 -7.99
C ALA A 161 -10.44 1.38 -8.68
N TRP A 162 -9.39 1.59 -7.90
CA TRP A 162 -8.10 2.04 -8.40
C TRP A 162 -7.50 1.10 -9.46
N GLN A 163 -7.75 -0.21 -9.37
CA GLN A 163 -7.28 -1.21 -10.35
C GLN A 163 -7.87 -0.99 -11.75
N ARG A 164 -9.03 -0.32 -11.81
CA ARG A 164 -9.72 0.09 -13.04
C ARG A 164 -9.51 1.55 -13.40
N GLY A 165 -8.61 2.24 -12.67
CA GLY A 165 -8.34 3.66 -12.85
C GLY A 165 -9.43 4.60 -12.33
N GLU A 166 -10.48 4.09 -11.68
CA GLU A 166 -11.55 4.89 -11.06
C GLU A 166 -11.05 5.60 -9.81
N LEU A 167 -11.57 6.80 -9.55
CA LEU A 167 -11.37 7.53 -8.29
C LEU A 167 -12.62 7.42 -7.43
N VAL A 168 -12.47 6.95 -6.21
CA VAL A 168 -13.55 6.88 -5.22
C VAL A 168 -13.07 7.58 -3.94
N PHE A 169 -13.75 8.62 -3.57
CA PHE A 169 -13.54 9.36 -2.33
C PHE A 169 -14.76 9.15 -1.45
N ARG A 170 -14.57 8.69 -0.22
CA ARG A 170 -15.66 8.48 0.72
C ARG A 170 -15.33 9.19 2.04
N GLU A 171 -16.16 10.17 2.42
CA GLU A 171 -16.01 10.92 3.67
C GLU A 171 -14.58 11.46 3.88
N MET A 172 -13.99 12.04 2.82
CA MET A 172 -12.61 12.52 2.82
C MET A 172 -12.54 14.05 2.92
N SER A 173 -11.53 14.56 3.62
CA SER A 173 -11.20 15.99 3.58
C SER A 173 -10.66 16.38 2.20
N VAL A 174 -10.78 17.66 1.85
CA VAL A 174 -10.20 18.17 0.58
C VAL A 174 -8.70 17.90 0.51
N LYS A 175 -7.98 18.00 1.63
CA LYS A 175 -6.56 17.70 1.72
C LYS A 175 -6.26 16.24 1.32
N ASP A 176 -7.02 15.28 1.87
CA ASP A 176 -6.82 13.86 1.57
C ASP A 176 -7.16 13.55 0.11
N ILE A 177 -8.21 14.21 -0.43
CA ILE A 177 -8.57 14.13 -1.85
C ILE A 177 -7.41 14.61 -2.74
N ILE A 178 -6.82 15.78 -2.43
CA ILE A 178 -5.67 16.32 -3.17
C ILE A 178 -4.51 15.33 -3.16
N THR A 179 -4.19 14.76 -2.01
CA THR A 179 -3.11 13.76 -1.89
C THR A 179 -3.32 12.55 -2.82
N ILE A 180 -4.57 12.13 -3.02
CA ILE A 180 -4.90 11.05 -3.98
C ILE A 180 -4.77 11.55 -5.42
N LEU A 181 -5.20 12.79 -5.69
CA LEU A 181 -5.09 13.39 -7.03
C LEU A 181 -3.62 13.56 -7.46
N GLU A 182 -2.71 13.92 -6.55
CA GLU A 182 -1.26 14.00 -6.81
C GLU A 182 -0.63 12.64 -7.18
N ARG A 183 -1.23 11.54 -6.74
CA ARG A 183 -0.83 10.19 -7.17
C ARG A 183 -1.42 9.80 -8.52
N LYS A 184 -2.63 10.22 -8.79
CA LYS A 184 -3.37 9.86 -10.01
C LYS A 184 -2.99 10.71 -11.22
N TYR A 185 -2.61 11.98 -11.01
CA TYR A 185 -2.32 12.94 -12.07
C TYR A 185 -0.91 13.52 -11.95
N PRO A 186 -0.20 13.75 -13.07
CA PRO A 186 1.15 14.31 -13.05
C PRO A 186 1.13 15.84 -12.84
N TYR A 187 0.50 16.28 -11.75
CA TYR A 187 0.40 17.69 -11.36
C TYR A 187 0.83 17.86 -9.92
N THR A 188 1.53 18.96 -9.62
CA THR A 188 1.81 19.42 -8.27
C THR A 188 0.70 20.36 -7.83
N PHE A 189 0.08 20.11 -6.67
CA PHE A 189 -0.95 20.97 -6.13
C PHE A 189 -0.35 22.02 -5.20
N GLU A 190 -0.67 23.30 -5.46
CA GLU A 190 -0.25 24.45 -4.66
C GLU A 190 -1.45 25.00 -3.92
N TYR A 191 -1.43 24.95 -2.58
CA TYR A 191 -2.55 25.41 -1.75
C TYR A 191 -2.11 25.86 -0.35
N GLN A 192 -2.93 26.70 0.28
CA GLN A 192 -2.73 27.12 1.68
C GLN A 192 -3.62 26.25 2.59
N LEU A 193 -3.02 25.49 3.50
CA LEU A 193 -3.75 24.62 4.44
C LEU A 193 -4.84 25.33 5.25
N LYS A 194 -4.64 26.63 5.59
CA LYS A 194 -5.60 27.43 6.36
C LYS A 194 -6.93 27.69 5.64
N THR A 195 -6.98 27.50 4.33
CA THR A 195 -8.18 27.73 3.51
C THR A 195 -9.02 26.49 3.30
N LEU A 196 -8.50 25.31 3.67
CA LEU A 196 -9.21 24.05 3.55
C LEU A 196 -9.91 23.73 4.87
N LYS A 197 -11.24 23.66 4.85
CA LYS A 197 -12.02 23.20 5.99
C LYS A 197 -11.94 21.69 6.15
N ASP A 198 -12.20 21.21 7.37
CA ASP A 198 -12.26 19.77 7.70
C ASP A 198 -13.59 19.11 7.27
N ASP A 199 -14.38 19.79 6.43
CA ASP A 199 -15.58 19.19 5.85
C ASP A 199 -15.22 17.94 5.04
N ARG A 200 -16.12 16.97 5.08
CA ARG A 200 -15.89 15.68 4.43
C ARG A 200 -16.78 15.52 3.23
N TYR A 201 -16.21 15.00 2.15
CA TYR A 201 -16.86 14.89 0.86
C TYR A 201 -16.74 13.47 0.31
N SER A 202 -17.72 13.07 -0.49
CA SER A 202 -17.73 11.80 -1.20
C SER A 202 -17.93 12.06 -2.70
N PHE A 203 -17.02 11.52 -3.52
CA PHE A 203 -17.06 11.65 -4.98
C PHE A 203 -16.73 10.31 -5.62
N ARG A 204 -17.20 10.13 -6.85
CA ARG A 204 -16.79 9.02 -7.71
C ARG A 204 -16.58 9.51 -9.13
N PHE A 205 -15.42 9.20 -9.70
CA PHE A 205 -15.08 9.50 -11.08
C PHE A 205 -14.69 8.22 -11.81
N LYS A 206 -15.09 8.14 -13.07
CA LYS A 206 -14.71 7.04 -13.95
C LYS A 206 -13.24 7.11 -14.31
N ASP A 207 -12.70 6.01 -14.83
CA ASP A 207 -11.36 6.00 -15.40
C ASP A 207 -11.21 7.05 -16.52
N GLN A 208 -10.00 7.60 -16.62
CA GLN A 208 -9.60 8.58 -17.63
C GLN A 208 -10.32 9.94 -17.56
N ALA A 209 -11.06 10.24 -16.49
CA ALA A 209 -11.53 11.60 -16.28
C ALA A 209 -10.34 12.56 -16.23
N PRO A 210 -10.28 13.63 -17.05
CA PRO A 210 -9.19 14.60 -16.99
C PRO A 210 -9.24 15.37 -15.67
N LEU A 211 -8.08 15.83 -15.18
CA LEU A 211 -8.01 16.57 -13.91
C LEU A 211 -8.95 17.77 -13.87
N SER A 212 -9.13 18.49 -14.99
CA SER A 212 -10.04 19.62 -15.07
C SER A 212 -11.50 19.24 -14.76
N GLU A 213 -12.00 18.13 -15.34
CA GLU A 213 -13.35 17.63 -15.05
C GLU A 213 -13.52 17.25 -13.57
N VAL A 214 -12.53 16.59 -13.01
CA VAL A 214 -12.52 16.21 -11.58
C VAL A 214 -12.53 17.47 -10.70
N MET A 215 -11.68 18.44 -11.01
CA MET A 215 -11.58 19.67 -10.24
C MET A 215 -12.84 20.54 -10.36
N ASP A 216 -13.45 20.64 -11.56
CA ASP A 216 -14.71 21.36 -11.76
C ASP A 216 -15.82 20.86 -10.83
N VAL A 217 -15.95 19.53 -10.70
CA VAL A 217 -16.91 18.92 -9.78
C VAL A 217 -16.57 19.23 -8.32
N ILE A 218 -15.29 19.04 -7.95
CA ILE A 218 -14.83 19.24 -6.56
C ILE A 218 -15.06 20.70 -6.14
N VAL A 219 -14.61 21.70 -6.91
CA VAL A 219 -14.75 23.11 -6.53
C VAL A 219 -16.20 23.58 -6.49
N ASN A 220 -17.05 23.04 -7.36
CA ASN A 220 -18.49 23.34 -7.37
C ASN A 220 -19.19 22.83 -6.10
N VAL A 221 -18.83 21.62 -5.61
CA VAL A 221 -19.43 21.04 -4.41
C VAL A 221 -18.86 21.66 -3.14
N VAL A 222 -17.54 21.88 -3.08
CA VAL A 222 -16.86 22.49 -1.93
C VAL A 222 -17.25 23.97 -1.79
N GLY A 223 -17.42 24.69 -2.90
CA GLY A 223 -17.97 26.06 -2.95
C GLY A 223 -17.06 27.18 -2.48
N GLN A 224 -16.00 26.89 -1.70
CA GLN A 224 -15.15 27.88 -1.03
C GLN A 224 -13.79 28.07 -1.69
N MET A 225 -13.54 27.36 -2.75
CA MET A 225 -12.29 27.41 -3.51
C MET A 225 -12.57 27.37 -5.00
N ASP A 226 -11.60 27.83 -5.75
CA ASP A 226 -11.50 27.72 -7.19
C ASP A 226 -10.14 27.08 -7.54
N TYR A 227 -9.88 26.80 -8.80
CA TYR A 227 -8.60 26.26 -9.21
C TYR A 227 -8.10 26.85 -10.53
N LYS A 228 -6.79 26.79 -10.74
CA LYS A 228 -6.16 27.18 -11.99
C LYS A 228 -5.03 26.22 -12.33
N ILE A 229 -5.04 25.63 -13.52
CA ILE A 229 -3.96 24.80 -14.02
C ILE A 229 -3.01 25.66 -14.87
N GLN A 230 -1.71 25.63 -14.55
CA GLN A 230 -0.65 26.30 -15.30
C GLN A 230 0.55 25.34 -15.43
N GLY A 231 0.80 24.85 -16.65
CA GLY A 231 1.84 23.85 -16.88
C GLY A 231 1.54 22.57 -16.12
N ASP A 232 2.46 22.14 -15.28
CA ASP A 232 2.40 20.97 -14.41
C ASP A 232 1.87 21.26 -12.99
N ARG A 233 1.31 22.47 -12.75
CA ARG A 233 0.80 22.90 -11.43
C ARG A 233 -0.68 23.18 -11.44
N CYS A 234 -1.35 22.75 -10.38
CA CYS A 234 -2.73 23.04 -10.07
C CYS A 234 -2.80 23.91 -8.80
N TYR A 235 -3.15 25.18 -8.97
CA TYR A 235 -3.29 26.15 -7.87
C TYR A 235 -4.70 26.11 -7.34
N LEU A 236 -4.89 25.92 -6.03
CA LEU A 236 -6.17 26.08 -5.36
C LEU A 236 -6.25 27.49 -4.80
N ILE A 237 -7.29 28.22 -5.18
CA ILE A 237 -7.48 29.63 -4.90
C ILE A 237 -8.72 29.75 -3.99
N PRO A 238 -8.61 30.36 -2.79
CA PRO A 238 -9.78 30.66 -1.96
C PRO A 238 -10.75 31.61 -2.71
N LYS A 239 -12.05 31.39 -2.57
CA LYS A 239 -13.09 32.33 -3.02
C LYS A 239 -13.36 33.39 -1.98
#